data_aa86398e7b04463efac423573789900a
#
_entry.id   aa86398e7b04463efac423573789900a
#
_cell.length_a   1.000
_cell.length_b   1.000
_cell.length_c   1.000
_cell.angle_alpha   90.00
_cell.angle_beta   90.00
_cell.angle_gamma   90.00
#
_symmetry.space_group_name_H-M   'P 1'
#
loop_
_entity.id
_entity.type
_entity.pdbx_description
1 polymer ?
#
loop_
_entity_poly.entity_id
_entity_poly.type
_entity_poly.pdbx_seq_one_letter_code
_entity_poly.pdbx_strand_id
1 'polypeptide(L)'
;MTNFNYLKISTTRKIRYLKLHQKNATYIVFLHGFMSDLEGKKPQAFLKFAKKNKISFLALEYSGHGKSSGKFINGNISKWTRDTTLVIQKVVKKNDIIFIGSSMGAWIALNQFSLIKNKIKGFLGIGSAPEFLDKLMWNKFSNKMKIEIKKKGVINLKHGDYEYPITYQLIKDGRKNKILSKKISQNINVTMVHGSKDKSVPVIYSKKVLKIFQSKKKKLVVIKNGDHSLSSPKWLKILKKELKLIIN
;
A
#
# COMPACT_ATOMS: atom_id res chain seq x y z
N MET A 1 -6.11 -22.13 12.02
CA MET A 1 -6.79 -20.98 11.38
C MET A 1 -5.94 -19.75 11.61
N THR A 2 -5.76 -18.91 10.59
CA THR A 2 -5.04 -17.64 10.75
C THR A 2 -6.02 -16.63 11.33
N ASN A 3 -5.84 -16.25 12.60
CA ASN A 3 -6.78 -15.38 13.28
C ASN A 3 -6.42 -13.93 13.05
N PHE A 4 -7.43 -13.10 12.81
CA PHE A 4 -7.29 -11.65 12.85
C PHE A 4 -7.04 -11.20 14.29
N ASN A 5 -6.18 -10.23 14.43
CA ASN A 5 -5.83 -9.62 15.71
C ASN A 5 -6.16 -8.14 15.70
N TYR A 6 -6.20 -7.51 16.87
CA TYR A 6 -6.39 -6.08 17.01
C TYR A 6 -5.27 -5.48 17.87
N LEU A 7 -4.61 -4.46 17.35
CA LEU A 7 -3.70 -3.61 18.13
C LEU A 7 -4.50 -2.43 18.67
N LYS A 8 -4.63 -2.36 20.00
CA LYS A 8 -5.22 -1.20 20.69
C LYS A 8 -4.22 -0.03 20.62
N ILE A 9 -4.63 1.07 19.98
CA ILE A 9 -3.83 2.30 19.84
C ILE A 9 -4.20 3.29 20.95
N SER A 10 -5.49 3.34 21.33
CA SER A 10 -6.01 4.12 22.44
C SER A 10 -7.26 3.41 22.99
N THR A 11 -7.94 4.03 23.95
CA THR A 11 -9.21 3.53 24.51
C THR A 11 -10.28 3.28 23.43
N THR A 12 -10.34 4.12 22.40
CA THR A 12 -11.37 4.10 21.34
C THR A 12 -10.84 3.61 19.99
N ARG A 13 -9.51 3.41 19.83
CA ARG A 13 -8.92 3.07 18.54
C ARG A 13 -8.21 1.72 18.57
N LYS A 14 -8.58 0.86 17.63
CA LYS A 14 -7.92 -0.42 17.35
C LYS A 14 -7.68 -0.61 15.87
N ILE A 15 -6.53 -1.17 15.53
CA ILE A 15 -6.13 -1.53 14.16
C ILE A 15 -6.21 -3.04 14.02
N ARG A 16 -7.02 -3.49 13.06
CA ARG A 16 -7.11 -4.92 12.70
C ARG A 16 -5.90 -5.32 11.85
N TYR A 17 -5.32 -6.45 12.18
CA TYR A 17 -4.21 -6.99 11.41
C TYR A 17 -4.24 -8.52 11.37
N LEU A 18 -3.58 -9.07 10.35
CA LEU A 18 -3.39 -10.50 10.14
C LEU A 18 -1.91 -10.81 10.33
N LYS A 19 -1.57 -11.74 11.21
CA LYS A 19 -0.19 -12.13 11.52
C LYS A 19 0.00 -13.63 11.34
N LEU A 20 1.10 -13.99 10.67
CA LEU A 20 1.70 -15.31 10.68
C LEU A 20 3.13 -15.14 11.20
N HIS A 21 3.47 -15.78 12.31
CA HIS A 21 4.83 -15.82 12.83
C HIS A 21 5.49 -17.14 12.46
N GLN A 22 6.73 -17.07 11.99
CA GLN A 22 7.58 -18.20 11.67
C GLN A 22 8.96 -17.99 12.33
N LYS A 23 9.76 -19.03 12.41
CA LYS A 23 11.13 -18.93 12.99
C LYS A 23 12.04 -17.98 12.20
N ASN A 24 11.75 -17.75 10.91
CA ASN A 24 12.49 -16.79 10.07
C ASN A 24 12.36 -15.36 10.59
N ALA A 25 13.47 -14.64 10.65
CA ALA A 25 13.53 -13.25 11.13
C ALA A 25 12.90 -12.23 10.15
N THR A 26 12.61 -12.60 8.89
CA THR A 26 12.06 -11.70 7.89
C THR A 26 10.54 -11.74 7.87
N TYR A 27 9.90 -10.57 7.84
CA TYR A 27 8.48 -10.39 7.65
C TYR A 27 8.16 -9.89 6.24
N ILE A 28 7.23 -10.54 5.57
CA ILE A 28 6.51 -9.94 4.44
C ILE A 28 5.41 -9.05 5.04
N VAL A 29 5.45 -7.74 4.76
CA VAL A 29 4.44 -6.78 5.21
C VAL A 29 3.62 -6.33 4.01
N PHE A 30 2.35 -6.74 3.95
CA PHE A 30 1.41 -6.39 2.90
C PHE A 30 0.57 -5.17 3.27
N LEU A 31 0.55 -4.17 2.39
CA LEU A 31 -0.21 -2.92 2.51
C LEU A 31 -1.22 -2.82 1.36
N HIS A 32 -2.50 -2.76 1.72
CA HIS A 32 -3.60 -2.73 0.75
C HIS A 32 -3.82 -1.35 0.12
N GLY A 33 -4.63 -1.29 -0.94
CA GLY A 33 -4.97 -0.07 -1.67
C GLY A 33 -6.04 0.79 -0.98
N PHE A 34 -6.36 1.90 -1.62
CA PHE A 34 -7.40 2.83 -1.22
C PHE A 34 -8.76 2.12 -1.17
N MET A 35 -9.52 2.33 -0.08
CA MET A 35 -10.84 1.70 0.15
C MET A 35 -10.87 0.18 0.02
N SER A 36 -9.77 -0.49 0.38
CA SER A 36 -9.65 -1.94 0.39
C SER A 36 -9.51 -2.47 1.82
N ASP A 37 -9.41 -3.78 1.97
CA ASP A 37 -9.30 -4.49 3.24
C ASP A 37 -8.37 -5.72 3.14
N LEU A 38 -8.39 -6.58 4.15
CA LEU A 38 -7.61 -7.82 4.23
C LEU A 38 -8.37 -9.07 3.74
N GLU A 39 -9.63 -8.96 3.36
CA GLU A 39 -10.43 -10.11 2.90
C GLU A 39 -10.28 -10.35 1.39
N GLY A 40 -9.62 -9.42 0.70
CA GLY A 40 -9.35 -9.50 -0.73
C GLY A 40 -8.40 -10.63 -1.14
N LYS A 41 -8.37 -10.95 -2.44
CA LYS A 41 -7.57 -12.06 -3.01
C LYS A 41 -6.05 -11.90 -2.81
N LYS A 42 -5.51 -10.67 -2.87
CA LYS A 42 -4.07 -10.44 -2.73
C LYS A 42 -3.53 -10.76 -1.33
N PRO A 43 -4.06 -10.19 -0.23
CA PRO A 43 -3.56 -10.50 1.11
C PRO A 43 -3.64 -11.99 1.41
N GLN A 44 -4.73 -12.67 1.00
CA GLN A 44 -4.88 -14.12 1.17
C GLN A 44 -3.87 -14.94 0.37
N ALA A 45 -3.58 -14.53 -0.88
CA ALA A 45 -2.59 -15.20 -1.72
C ALA A 45 -1.16 -15.07 -1.17
N PHE A 46 -0.80 -13.89 -0.64
CA PHE A 46 0.52 -13.67 -0.04
C PHE A 46 0.65 -14.32 1.34
N LEU A 47 -0.41 -14.40 2.13
CA LEU A 47 -0.42 -15.17 3.35
C LEU A 47 -0.17 -16.66 3.09
N LYS A 48 -0.87 -17.25 2.10
CA LYS A 48 -0.65 -18.65 1.69
C LYS A 48 0.79 -18.86 1.19
N PHE A 49 1.32 -17.90 0.42
CA PHE A 49 2.72 -17.92 -0.03
C PHE A 49 3.69 -17.90 1.15
N ALA A 50 3.51 -17.00 2.10
CA ALA A 50 4.37 -16.87 3.28
C ALA A 50 4.34 -18.16 4.13
N LYS A 51 3.15 -18.74 4.35
CA LYS A 51 3.00 -20.01 5.06
C LYS A 51 3.77 -21.15 4.37
N LYS A 52 3.61 -21.29 3.04
CA LYS A 52 4.29 -22.34 2.25
C LYS A 52 5.82 -22.20 2.30
N ASN A 53 6.34 -20.97 2.31
CA ASN A 53 7.78 -20.70 2.29
C ASN A 53 8.38 -20.49 3.69
N LYS A 54 7.61 -20.74 4.76
CA LYS A 54 8.03 -20.60 6.17
C LYS A 54 8.58 -19.19 6.49
N ILE A 55 7.94 -18.14 5.93
CA ILE A 55 8.28 -16.73 6.14
C ILE A 55 7.19 -16.08 6.97
N SER A 56 7.56 -15.19 7.89
CA SER A 56 6.60 -14.43 8.67
C SER A 56 5.80 -13.45 7.80
N PHE A 57 4.54 -13.21 8.16
CA PHE A 57 3.65 -12.35 7.41
C PHE A 57 2.89 -11.39 8.33
N LEU A 58 2.74 -10.16 7.86
CA LEU A 58 1.90 -9.14 8.47
C LEU A 58 1.11 -8.44 7.39
N ALA A 59 -0.17 -8.24 7.61
CA ALA A 59 -1.01 -7.32 6.85
C ALA A 59 -1.91 -6.56 7.81
N LEU A 60 -2.24 -5.31 7.54
CA LEU A 60 -3.08 -4.50 8.42
C LEU A 60 -4.11 -3.70 7.62
N GLU A 61 -5.23 -3.40 8.26
CA GLU A 61 -6.23 -2.44 7.79
C GLU A 61 -5.97 -1.10 8.48
N TYR A 62 -5.81 -0.03 7.70
CA TYR A 62 -5.62 1.30 8.27
C TYR A 62 -6.87 1.79 9.00
N SER A 63 -6.74 2.80 9.87
CA SER A 63 -7.90 3.46 10.47
C SER A 63 -8.95 3.84 9.43
N GLY A 64 -10.20 3.47 9.67
CA GLY A 64 -11.33 3.73 8.77
C GLY A 64 -11.42 2.80 7.55
N HIS A 65 -10.60 1.73 7.49
CA HIS A 65 -10.70 0.67 6.49
C HIS A 65 -11.09 -0.66 7.13
N GLY A 66 -11.82 -1.49 6.40
CA GLY A 66 -12.26 -2.81 6.83
C GLY A 66 -12.90 -2.80 8.21
N LYS A 67 -12.36 -3.58 9.14
CA LYS A 67 -12.83 -3.68 10.53
C LYS A 67 -11.94 -2.92 11.56
N SER A 68 -11.00 -2.11 11.08
CA SER A 68 -10.27 -1.17 11.92
C SER A 68 -11.15 -0.01 12.38
N SER A 69 -10.90 0.52 13.58
CA SER A 69 -11.67 1.64 14.13
C SER A 69 -11.53 2.92 13.30
N GLY A 70 -12.52 3.78 13.43
CA GLY A 70 -12.58 5.10 12.82
C GLY A 70 -13.44 5.12 11.56
N LYS A 71 -13.70 6.34 11.07
CA LYS A 71 -14.44 6.56 9.82
C LYS A 71 -13.44 6.90 8.72
N PHE A 72 -13.65 6.39 7.50
CA PHE A 72 -12.80 6.63 6.34
C PHE A 72 -12.60 8.13 6.07
N ILE A 73 -13.66 8.92 6.23
CA ILE A 73 -13.66 10.39 6.06
C ILE A 73 -12.62 11.11 6.94
N ASN A 74 -12.25 10.51 8.08
CA ASN A 74 -11.23 11.03 9.01
C ASN A 74 -9.82 10.47 8.72
N GLY A 75 -9.66 9.73 7.62
CA GLY A 75 -8.41 9.13 7.19
C GLY A 75 -7.60 10.04 6.28
N ASN A 76 -6.29 9.84 6.25
CA ASN A 76 -5.37 10.47 5.32
C ASN A 76 -4.04 9.71 5.27
N ILE A 77 -3.17 10.08 4.34
CA ILE A 77 -1.89 9.39 4.10
C ILE A 77 -0.99 9.41 5.34
N SER A 78 -0.88 10.54 6.03
CA SER A 78 -0.10 10.68 7.27
C SER A 78 -0.59 9.74 8.37
N LYS A 79 -1.91 9.67 8.57
CA LYS A 79 -2.54 8.82 9.58
C LYS A 79 -2.32 7.33 9.26
N TRP A 80 -2.54 6.92 8.01
CA TRP A 80 -2.37 5.54 7.57
C TRP A 80 -0.89 5.11 7.57
N THR A 81 0.02 6.04 7.28
CA THR A 81 1.46 5.81 7.44
C THR A 81 1.81 5.58 8.91
N ARG A 82 1.27 6.40 9.84
CA ARG A 82 1.47 6.23 11.28
C ARG A 82 0.88 4.92 11.80
N ASP A 83 -0.35 4.57 11.40
CA ASP A 83 -0.97 3.28 11.75
C ASP A 83 -0.06 2.12 11.37
N THR A 84 0.49 2.16 10.15
CA THR A 84 1.44 1.15 9.64
C THR A 84 2.70 1.08 10.51
N THR A 85 3.31 2.22 10.82
CA THR A 85 4.52 2.28 11.66
C THR A 85 4.27 1.67 13.04
N LEU A 86 3.16 2.03 13.70
CA LEU A 86 2.80 1.52 15.02
C LEU A 86 2.61 0.00 15.03
N VAL A 87 1.88 -0.55 14.05
CA VAL A 87 1.68 -2.00 13.94
C VAL A 87 3.01 -2.71 13.68
N ILE A 88 3.85 -2.18 12.80
CA ILE A 88 5.18 -2.75 12.50
C ILE A 88 6.05 -2.75 13.76
N GLN A 89 6.13 -1.65 14.48
CA GLN A 89 6.94 -1.55 15.70
C GLN A 89 6.49 -2.57 16.76
N LYS A 90 5.18 -2.77 16.91
CA LYS A 90 4.63 -3.68 17.92
C LYS A 90 4.74 -5.15 17.52
N VAL A 91 4.50 -5.47 16.23
CA VAL A 91 4.36 -6.86 15.74
C VAL A 91 5.64 -7.41 15.17
N VAL A 92 6.33 -6.63 14.32
CA VAL A 92 7.57 -7.04 13.64
C VAL A 92 8.78 -6.84 14.53
N LYS A 93 8.74 -5.84 15.42
CA LYS A 93 9.82 -5.52 16.37
C LYS A 93 11.15 -5.26 15.65
N LYS A 94 12.19 -6.08 15.93
CA LYS A 94 13.56 -5.92 15.38
C LYS A 94 13.77 -6.63 14.04
N ASN A 95 12.80 -7.42 13.58
CA ASN A 95 12.97 -8.24 12.38
C ASN A 95 13.01 -7.42 11.09
N ASP A 96 13.61 -8.01 10.06
CA ASP A 96 13.68 -7.45 8.71
C ASP A 96 12.33 -7.47 7.99
N ILE A 97 12.15 -6.58 7.03
CA ILE A 97 10.89 -6.37 6.33
C ILE A 97 11.10 -6.40 4.81
N ILE A 98 10.23 -7.14 4.13
CA ILE A 98 9.99 -7.01 2.70
C ILE A 98 8.59 -6.45 2.53
N PHE A 99 8.46 -5.24 2.00
CA PHE A 99 7.17 -4.65 1.73
C PHE A 99 6.53 -5.16 0.45
N ILE A 100 5.22 -5.40 0.51
CA ILE A 100 4.34 -5.51 -0.65
C ILE A 100 3.32 -4.39 -0.54
N GLY A 101 3.38 -3.44 -1.46
CA GLY A 101 2.43 -2.32 -1.52
C GLY A 101 1.55 -2.39 -2.76
N SER A 102 0.23 -2.46 -2.59
CA SER A 102 -0.73 -2.43 -3.68
C SER A 102 -1.35 -1.05 -3.81
N SER A 103 -1.24 -0.41 -4.99
CA SER A 103 -1.83 0.91 -5.27
C SER A 103 -1.40 1.97 -4.23
N MET A 104 -2.34 2.55 -3.45
CA MET A 104 -2.05 3.43 -2.31
C MET A 104 -1.12 2.78 -1.27
N GLY A 105 -1.24 1.47 -1.06
CA GLY A 105 -0.37 0.75 -0.13
C GLY A 105 1.12 0.84 -0.49
N ALA A 106 1.44 0.99 -1.78
CA ALA A 106 2.80 1.27 -2.22
C ALA A 106 3.27 2.66 -1.77
N TRP A 107 2.42 3.67 -1.80
CA TRP A 107 2.75 5.01 -1.27
C TRP A 107 3.03 4.98 0.23
N ILE A 108 2.16 4.30 0.99
CA ILE A 108 2.34 4.13 2.43
C ILE A 108 3.63 3.35 2.76
N ALA A 109 3.96 2.30 1.97
CA ALA A 109 5.22 1.58 2.09
C ALA A 109 6.43 2.50 1.83
N LEU A 110 6.38 3.32 0.78
CA LEU A 110 7.45 4.27 0.45
C LEU A 110 7.69 5.28 1.58
N ASN A 111 6.65 5.73 2.27
CA ASN A 111 6.80 6.61 3.43
C ASN A 111 7.52 5.92 4.60
N GLN A 112 7.46 4.59 4.73
CA GLN A 112 8.18 3.85 5.78
C GLN A 112 9.71 3.88 5.59
N PHE A 113 10.21 4.10 4.37
CA PHE A 113 11.64 4.11 4.10
C PHE A 113 12.41 5.18 4.88
N SER A 114 11.79 6.28 5.24
CA SER A 114 12.39 7.29 6.13
C SER A 114 12.24 6.99 7.61
N LEU A 115 11.21 6.21 8.00
CA LEU A 115 10.84 5.96 9.40
C LEU A 115 11.51 4.72 10.00
N ILE A 116 11.68 3.66 9.19
CA ILE A 116 12.22 2.35 9.63
C ILE A 116 13.25 1.79 8.65
N LYS A 117 14.01 2.67 7.98
CA LYS A 117 14.88 2.37 6.84
C LYS A 117 15.81 1.17 6.99
N ASN A 118 16.41 0.96 8.16
CA ASN A 118 17.40 -0.10 8.38
C ASN A 118 16.81 -1.51 8.39
N LYS A 119 15.48 -1.64 8.51
CA LYS A 119 14.78 -2.92 8.53
C LYS A 119 14.28 -3.36 7.15
N ILE A 120 14.22 -2.44 6.18
CA ILE A 120 13.64 -2.75 4.88
C ILE A 120 14.71 -3.39 3.99
N LYS A 121 14.45 -4.64 3.57
CA LYS A 121 15.35 -5.46 2.74
C LYS A 121 14.84 -5.69 1.32
N GLY A 122 13.58 -5.32 1.03
CA GLY A 122 13.00 -5.46 -0.31
C GLY A 122 11.68 -4.76 -0.46
N PHE A 123 11.29 -4.48 -1.70
CA PHE A 123 10.02 -3.83 -2.01
C PHE A 123 9.40 -4.37 -3.30
N LEU A 124 8.17 -4.85 -3.20
CA LEU A 124 7.30 -5.22 -4.32
C LEU A 124 6.14 -4.22 -4.41
N GLY A 125 6.14 -3.38 -5.43
CA GLY A 125 5.03 -2.46 -5.72
C GLY A 125 4.10 -3.02 -6.80
N ILE A 126 2.80 -3.05 -6.54
CA ILE A 126 1.77 -3.59 -7.44
C ILE A 126 0.82 -2.47 -7.82
N GLY A 127 0.77 -2.09 -9.11
CA GLY A 127 -0.06 -0.98 -9.59
C GLY A 127 0.15 0.30 -8.78
N SER A 128 1.42 0.59 -8.44
CA SER A 128 1.80 1.62 -7.46
C SER A 128 1.26 3.00 -7.80
N ALA A 129 0.57 3.63 -6.86
CA ALA A 129 -0.12 4.90 -7.03
C ALA A 129 0.34 5.99 -6.04
N PRO A 130 1.65 6.32 -5.94
CA PRO A 130 2.07 7.44 -5.10
C PRO A 130 1.51 8.76 -5.64
N GLU A 131 1.15 9.66 -4.73
CA GLU A 131 0.62 11.00 -5.04
C GLU A 131 -0.66 11.02 -5.90
N PHE A 132 -1.40 9.89 -5.97
CA PHE A 132 -2.60 9.77 -6.82
C PHE A 132 -3.69 10.79 -6.45
N LEU A 133 -3.79 11.15 -5.18
CA LEU A 133 -4.79 12.10 -4.67
C LEU A 133 -4.68 13.48 -5.35
N ASP A 134 -3.47 13.94 -5.62
CA ASP A 134 -3.23 15.19 -6.34
C ASP A 134 -3.19 14.97 -7.86
N LYS A 135 -2.35 14.07 -8.33
CA LYS A 135 -2.03 13.92 -9.74
C LYS A 135 -3.10 13.19 -10.57
N LEU A 136 -3.79 12.22 -9.99
CA LEU A 136 -4.77 11.40 -10.71
C LEU A 136 -6.21 11.70 -10.31
N MET A 137 -6.43 12.34 -9.15
CA MET A 137 -7.77 12.65 -8.66
C MET A 137 -8.05 14.15 -8.72
N TRP A 138 -7.36 14.97 -7.93
CA TRP A 138 -7.59 16.42 -7.90
C TRP A 138 -7.46 17.10 -9.26
N ASN A 139 -6.45 16.72 -10.06
CA ASN A 139 -6.25 17.33 -11.37
C ASN A 139 -7.39 16.99 -12.37
N LYS A 140 -8.14 15.92 -12.11
CA LYS A 140 -9.32 15.54 -12.92
C LYS A 140 -10.63 16.17 -12.42
N PHE A 141 -10.64 16.79 -11.23
CA PHE A 141 -11.83 17.46 -10.74
C PHE A 141 -12.15 18.69 -11.58
N SER A 142 -13.43 18.86 -11.90
CA SER A 142 -13.94 20.10 -12.51
C SER A 142 -13.76 21.28 -11.55
N ASN A 143 -13.81 22.50 -12.07
CA ASN A 143 -13.78 23.70 -11.21
C ASN A 143 -14.93 23.72 -10.21
N LYS A 144 -16.13 23.28 -10.60
CA LYS A 144 -17.30 23.13 -9.71
C LYS A 144 -16.99 22.19 -8.55
N MET A 145 -16.43 20.99 -8.83
CA MET A 145 -16.04 20.04 -7.78
C MET A 145 -14.95 20.59 -6.86
N LYS A 146 -13.96 21.32 -7.40
CA LYS A 146 -12.91 21.95 -6.60
C LYS A 146 -13.41 23.03 -5.68
N ILE A 147 -14.39 23.81 -6.12
CA ILE A 147 -15.07 24.84 -5.29
C ILE A 147 -15.89 24.14 -4.22
N GLU A 148 -16.69 23.14 -4.60
CA GLU A 148 -17.58 22.42 -3.69
C GLU A 148 -16.81 21.74 -2.55
N ILE A 149 -15.75 20.98 -2.87
CA ILE A 149 -14.95 20.29 -1.84
C ILE A 149 -14.23 21.27 -0.92
N LYS A 150 -13.81 22.44 -1.41
CA LYS A 150 -13.22 23.50 -0.59
C LYS A 150 -14.25 24.09 0.37
N LYS A 151 -15.49 24.31 -0.10
CA LYS A 151 -16.59 24.90 0.69
C LYS A 151 -17.17 23.91 1.71
N LYS A 152 -17.48 22.67 1.25
CA LYS A 152 -18.15 21.65 2.08
C LYS A 152 -17.18 20.75 2.85
N GLY A 153 -15.89 20.76 2.49
CA GLY A 153 -14.88 19.88 3.07
C GLY A 153 -14.86 18.47 2.50
N VAL A 154 -15.92 18.04 1.81
CA VAL A 154 -16.11 16.68 1.28
C VAL A 154 -16.98 16.70 0.03
N ILE A 155 -16.68 15.78 -0.90
CA ILE A 155 -17.54 15.40 -2.03
C ILE A 155 -17.59 13.88 -2.12
N ASN A 156 -18.70 13.35 -2.65
CA ASN A 156 -18.79 11.93 -2.99
C ASN A 156 -18.43 11.71 -4.45
N LEU A 157 -17.56 10.72 -4.69
CA LEU A 157 -17.21 10.28 -6.04
C LEU A 157 -17.89 8.95 -6.33
N LYS A 158 -18.52 8.85 -7.50
CA LYS A 158 -19.05 7.60 -8.03
C LYS A 158 -17.98 6.82 -8.75
N HIS A 159 -17.91 5.51 -8.50
CA HIS A 159 -17.09 4.58 -9.24
C HIS A 159 -17.88 3.27 -9.43
N GLY A 160 -18.49 3.10 -10.61
CA GLY A 160 -19.52 2.08 -10.82
C GLY A 160 -20.70 2.31 -9.87
N ASP A 161 -21.13 1.26 -9.17
CA ASP A 161 -22.23 1.28 -8.21
C ASP A 161 -21.82 1.79 -6.81
N TYR A 162 -20.54 2.16 -6.61
CA TYR A 162 -20.03 2.61 -5.32
C TYR A 162 -19.86 4.13 -5.29
N GLU A 163 -20.29 4.74 -4.18
CA GLU A 163 -19.92 6.11 -3.82
C GLU A 163 -18.93 6.09 -2.66
N TYR A 164 -17.94 6.97 -2.72
CA TYR A 164 -17.00 7.13 -1.62
C TYR A 164 -16.64 8.59 -1.39
N PRO A 165 -16.53 8.99 -0.10
CA PRO A 165 -16.25 10.38 0.25
C PRO A 165 -14.77 10.69 0.02
N ILE A 166 -14.52 11.81 -0.65
CA ILE A 166 -13.19 12.42 -0.74
C ILE A 166 -13.23 13.73 0.01
N THR A 167 -12.34 13.87 0.99
CA THR A 167 -12.26 15.09 1.79
C THR A 167 -11.16 16.01 1.29
N TYR A 168 -11.36 17.32 1.47
CA TYR A 168 -10.33 18.30 1.13
C TYR A 168 -9.09 18.13 2.02
N GLN A 169 -9.26 17.70 3.28
CA GLN A 169 -8.14 17.38 4.16
C GLN A 169 -7.28 16.21 3.64
N LEU A 170 -7.91 15.18 3.05
CA LEU A 170 -7.20 14.06 2.44
C LEU A 170 -6.34 14.52 1.25
N ILE A 171 -6.88 15.40 0.39
CA ILE A 171 -6.13 15.99 -0.73
C ILE A 171 -4.96 16.84 -0.22
N LYS A 172 -5.18 17.71 0.78
CA LYS A 172 -4.13 18.55 1.37
C LYS A 172 -3.02 17.70 2.01
N ASP A 173 -3.41 16.67 2.75
CA ASP A 173 -2.46 15.77 3.38
C ASP A 173 -1.66 14.97 2.35
N GLY A 174 -2.30 14.50 1.26
CA GLY A 174 -1.60 13.85 0.15
C GLY A 174 -0.51 14.73 -0.46
N ARG A 175 -0.76 16.04 -0.60
CA ARG A 175 0.24 17.01 -1.08
C ARG A 175 1.42 17.19 -0.13
N LYS A 176 1.22 17.06 1.18
CA LYS A 176 2.30 17.10 2.19
C LYS A 176 3.15 15.84 2.16
N ASN A 177 2.59 14.71 1.74
CA ASN A 177 3.24 13.41 1.70
C ASN A 177 3.89 13.08 0.34
N LYS A 178 4.39 14.09 -0.40
CA LYS A 178 5.09 13.86 -1.67
C LYS A 178 6.31 12.97 -1.46
N ILE A 179 6.45 11.96 -2.33
CA ILE A 179 7.53 10.97 -2.25
C ILE A 179 8.32 10.83 -3.57
N LEU A 180 7.71 11.18 -4.70
CA LEU A 180 8.34 11.01 -6.01
C LEU A 180 9.51 11.98 -6.29
N SER A 181 9.65 13.03 -5.49
CA SER A 181 10.80 13.95 -5.53
C SER A 181 11.92 13.57 -4.56
N LYS A 182 11.70 12.57 -3.69
CA LYS A 182 12.72 12.12 -2.71
C LYS A 182 13.63 11.08 -3.35
N LYS A 183 14.82 10.88 -2.74
CA LYS A 183 15.74 9.79 -3.09
C LYS A 183 15.77 8.75 -1.97
N ILE A 184 15.79 7.48 -2.32
CA ILE A 184 15.88 6.34 -1.40
C ILE A 184 17.22 5.65 -1.67
N SER A 185 18.13 5.71 -0.70
CA SER A 185 19.53 5.27 -0.84
C SER A 185 19.75 3.79 -0.53
N GLN A 186 18.77 3.09 0.08
CA GLN A 186 18.93 1.69 0.46
C GLN A 186 19.20 0.80 -0.78
N ASN A 187 20.26 -0.01 -0.69
CA ASN A 187 20.64 -0.97 -1.73
C ASN A 187 19.88 -2.29 -1.56
N ILE A 188 18.62 -2.30 -1.98
CA ILE A 188 17.69 -3.43 -1.83
C ILE A 188 17.11 -3.85 -3.19
N ASN A 189 16.52 -5.05 -3.24
CA ASN A 189 15.75 -5.49 -4.39
C ASN A 189 14.41 -4.73 -4.47
N VAL A 190 14.15 -4.07 -5.62
CA VAL A 190 12.91 -3.32 -5.87
C VAL A 190 12.26 -3.81 -7.16
N THR A 191 11.08 -4.38 -7.07
CA THR A 191 10.30 -4.79 -8.24
C THR A 191 8.97 -4.05 -8.28
N MET A 192 8.71 -3.38 -9.40
CA MET A 192 7.39 -2.84 -9.71
C MET A 192 6.69 -3.78 -10.69
N VAL A 193 5.46 -4.19 -10.36
CA VAL A 193 4.59 -4.95 -11.26
C VAL A 193 3.37 -4.12 -11.60
N HIS A 194 3.09 -3.97 -12.90
CA HIS A 194 2.00 -3.11 -13.39
C HIS A 194 1.25 -3.77 -14.53
N GLY A 195 -0.06 -3.60 -14.57
CA GLY A 195 -0.89 -4.09 -15.65
C GLY A 195 -0.86 -3.14 -16.86
N SER A 196 -0.70 -3.66 -18.09
CA SER A 196 -0.69 -2.80 -19.30
C SER A 196 -2.04 -2.17 -19.63
N LYS A 197 -3.14 -2.74 -19.10
CA LYS A 197 -4.52 -2.23 -19.21
C LYS A 197 -5.04 -1.61 -17.90
N ASP A 198 -4.14 -1.13 -17.04
CA ASP A 198 -4.51 -0.39 -15.83
C ASP A 198 -5.12 0.96 -16.22
N LYS A 199 -6.45 1.08 -16.08
CA LYS A 199 -7.21 2.30 -16.37
C LYS A 199 -7.17 3.32 -15.23
N SER A 200 -6.79 2.90 -14.03
CA SER A 200 -6.79 3.75 -12.82
C SER A 200 -5.47 4.49 -12.66
N VAL A 201 -4.35 3.78 -12.86
CA VAL A 201 -3.00 4.29 -12.66
C VAL A 201 -2.12 3.98 -13.88
N PRO A 202 -1.61 4.98 -14.59
CA PRO A 202 -0.71 4.75 -15.72
C PRO A 202 0.61 4.08 -15.30
N VAL A 203 1.15 3.19 -16.14
CA VAL A 203 2.43 2.46 -15.91
C VAL A 203 3.60 3.40 -15.56
N ILE A 204 3.57 4.64 -16.08
CA ILE A 204 4.60 5.66 -15.79
C ILE A 204 4.80 5.90 -14.28
N TYR A 205 3.78 5.66 -13.43
CA TYR A 205 3.93 5.80 -11.98
C TYR A 205 4.89 4.76 -11.39
N SER A 206 4.82 3.51 -11.86
CA SER A 206 5.81 2.49 -11.48
C SER A 206 7.23 2.84 -11.95
N LYS A 207 7.38 3.41 -13.14
CA LYS A 207 8.67 3.94 -13.62
C LYS A 207 9.19 5.09 -12.74
N LYS A 208 8.30 6.02 -12.33
CA LYS A 208 8.65 7.12 -11.41
C LYS A 208 9.09 6.59 -10.05
N VAL A 209 8.42 5.56 -9.51
CA VAL A 209 8.83 4.91 -8.26
C VAL A 209 10.21 4.30 -8.40
N LEU A 210 10.54 3.61 -9.48
CA LEU A 210 11.88 3.06 -9.68
C LEU A 210 12.98 4.14 -9.75
N LYS A 211 12.65 5.33 -10.26
CA LYS A 211 13.61 6.45 -10.37
C LYS A 211 14.03 7.01 -9.01
N ILE A 212 13.18 6.94 -7.99
CA ILE A 212 13.55 7.46 -6.66
C ILE A 212 14.52 6.55 -5.90
N PHE A 213 14.61 5.26 -6.25
CA PHE A 213 15.58 4.33 -5.66
C PHE A 213 16.95 4.48 -6.31
N GLN A 214 17.99 4.63 -5.51
CA GLN A 214 19.40 4.64 -5.97
C GLN A 214 19.94 3.22 -6.19
N SER A 215 19.30 2.19 -5.63
CA SER A 215 19.67 0.79 -5.83
C SER A 215 19.77 0.45 -7.32
N LYS A 216 20.80 -0.33 -7.70
CA LYS A 216 20.92 -0.94 -9.04
C LYS A 216 20.03 -2.17 -9.22
N LYS A 217 19.53 -2.76 -8.13
CA LYS A 217 18.68 -3.96 -8.12
C LYS A 217 17.20 -3.61 -8.33
N LYS A 218 16.88 -3.00 -9.47
CA LYS A 218 15.54 -2.48 -9.82
C LYS A 218 14.96 -3.16 -11.03
N LYS A 219 13.68 -3.51 -10.97
CA LYS A 219 12.97 -4.18 -12.07
C LYS A 219 11.56 -3.64 -12.26
N LEU A 220 11.14 -3.47 -13.51
CA LEU A 220 9.75 -3.26 -13.91
C LEU A 220 9.23 -4.48 -14.67
N VAL A 221 8.12 -5.02 -14.21
CA VAL A 221 7.37 -6.08 -14.88
C VAL A 221 6.03 -5.53 -15.33
N VAL A 222 5.84 -5.39 -16.65
CA VAL A 222 4.55 -4.98 -17.21
C VAL A 222 3.80 -6.22 -17.66
N ILE A 223 2.65 -6.49 -17.03
CA ILE A 223 1.82 -7.65 -17.35
C ILE A 223 0.90 -7.30 -18.53
N LYS A 224 1.09 -7.97 -19.67
CA LYS A 224 0.23 -7.82 -20.84
C LYS A 224 -1.23 -8.12 -20.47
N ASN A 225 -2.14 -7.22 -20.86
CA ASN A 225 -3.56 -7.25 -20.54
C ASN A 225 -3.91 -7.27 -19.04
N GLY A 226 -2.96 -6.97 -18.15
CA GLY A 226 -3.21 -6.85 -16.72
C GLY A 226 -4.02 -5.60 -16.40
N ASP A 227 -4.98 -5.72 -15.48
CA ASP A 227 -5.76 -4.63 -14.92
C ASP A 227 -5.05 -3.98 -13.73
N HIS A 228 -5.71 -2.97 -13.09
CA HIS A 228 -5.18 -2.33 -11.89
C HIS A 228 -5.06 -3.29 -10.71
N SER A 229 -6.01 -4.19 -10.56
CA SER A 229 -6.09 -5.09 -9.41
C SER A 229 -5.00 -6.15 -9.40
N LEU A 230 -4.67 -6.72 -10.58
CA LEU A 230 -3.78 -7.88 -10.74
C LEU A 230 -4.12 -9.04 -9.79
N SER A 231 -5.43 -9.27 -9.56
CA SER A 231 -5.93 -10.24 -8.56
C SER A 231 -6.41 -11.57 -9.15
N SER A 232 -6.31 -11.76 -10.48
CA SER A 232 -6.63 -13.07 -11.08
C SER A 232 -5.57 -14.12 -10.73
N PRO A 233 -5.89 -15.42 -10.69
CA PRO A 233 -4.96 -16.49 -10.35
C PRO A 233 -3.66 -16.46 -11.16
N LYS A 234 -3.75 -16.21 -12.49
CA LYS A 234 -2.59 -16.10 -13.38
C LYS A 234 -1.66 -14.96 -13.00
N TRP A 235 -2.18 -13.81 -12.62
CA TRP A 235 -1.36 -12.65 -12.22
C TRP A 235 -0.81 -12.80 -10.82
N LEU A 236 -1.58 -13.38 -9.88
CA LEU A 236 -1.08 -13.72 -8.55
C LEU A 236 0.11 -14.71 -8.62
N LYS A 237 0.14 -15.60 -9.61
CA LYS A 237 1.31 -16.49 -9.85
C LYS A 237 2.56 -15.67 -10.20
N ILE A 238 2.42 -14.65 -11.08
CA ILE A 238 3.52 -13.75 -11.45
C ILE A 238 3.98 -12.94 -10.23
N LEU A 239 3.05 -12.33 -9.49
CA LEU A 239 3.38 -11.56 -8.29
C LEU A 239 4.15 -12.38 -7.25
N LYS A 240 3.75 -13.63 -7.02
CA LYS A 240 4.46 -14.55 -6.11
C LYS A 240 5.84 -14.94 -6.63
N LYS A 241 6.01 -15.11 -7.95
CA LYS A 241 7.33 -15.35 -8.57
C LYS A 241 8.26 -14.16 -8.33
N GLU A 242 7.79 -12.93 -8.60
CA GLU A 242 8.59 -11.72 -8.39
C GLU A 242 8.93 -11.49 -6.90
N LEU A 243 8.00 -11.79 -5.99
CA LEU A 243 8.27 -11.74 -4.55
C LEU A 243 9.38 -12.73 -4.15
N LYS A 244 9.35 -13.95 -4.69
CA LYS A 244 10.38 -14.95 -4.40
C LYS A 244 11.78 -14.48 -4.83
N LEU A 245 11.90 -13.76 -5.96
CA LEU A 245 13.16 -13.16 -6.42
C LEU A 245 13.65 -12.00 -5.54
N ILE A 246 12.79 -11.36 -4.79
CA ILE A 246 13.17 -10.30 -3.84
C ILE A 246 13.68 -10.91 -2.52
N ILE A 247 13.14 -12.06 -2.14
CA ILE A 247 13.47 -12.76 -0.87
C ILE A 247 14.82 -13.43 -0.93
N ASN A 248 15.17 -14.01 -2.08
CA ASN A 248 16.44 -14.68 -2.35
C ASN A 248 17.53 -13.66 -2.73
#